data_9bbd504c3f01f47b3b267f95c99798b2
#
_entry.id   9bbd504c3f01f47b3b267f95c99798b2
#
_cell.length_a   1.000
_cell.length_b   1.000
_cell.length_c   1.000
_cell.angle_alpha   90.00
_cell.angle_beta   90.00
_cell.angle_gamma   90.00
#
_symmetry.space_group_name_H-M   'P 1'
#
loop_
_entity.id
_entity.type
_entity.pdbx_description
1 polymer ?
#
loop_
_entity_poly.entity_id
_entity_poly.type
_entity_poly.pdbx_seq_one_letter_code
_entity_poly.pdbx_strand_id
1 'polypeptide(L)'
;MTGLVWLLRTLHRRRWPLLLGLLAVLWLPGPAAGAGQAVVERQAPATEALDPLTDFNFQLTPAARRAYAELLKLRPAPARALLRPEEQRAAGSAGTLLVADCIEFTELMITQDARRYEPLIDAQDERLARLEKSPEQTALRAYVAAEIRLHQAAAQVAFQHEIQGAWSMRQAYAGMQQVVRRYPSYLPARKTLGMMQFFIGSLPEGYRWFLKLLGLPGSVEAGLLNLRAAAGQPNDFQPEARIMLALVEETYYKKTEQAVQLASSWTIQQPDNLLFSYLAISLNKRQHHTEAALAAYRARPTGAGYLPVAYLHHMAADLLLYQGQYAASERENLQFLREFQGQHYRKDAAFKLYLTAWLRGDKAAAERYRRQIGAGGRTVVEEDTYAQRFYDGRVPLNATLTRARLQIDGGYYREALATLDTFRPTRQTPLRDQIEAPYRRARAWQGLGRTDSARLLYRRTIAVAGDAPYYFAPQSALQLGYLYQAEGQKSTARAYFRKVLAYPKHEYKNSTDTKAKVALQELD
;
A
#
# COMPACT_ATOMS: atom_id res chain seq x y z
N MET A 1 -21.64 -13.59 -20.34
CA MET A 1 -21.80 -12.86 -19.07
C MET A 1 -21.29 -13.65 -17.85
N THR A 2 -21.47 -14.95 -17.78
CA THR A 2 -21.02 -15.80 -16.66
C THR A 2 -19.48 -15.87 -16.47
N GLY A 3 -18.72 -15.79 -17.56
CA GLY A 3 -17.24 -15.79 -17.50
C GLY A 3 -16.63 -14.52 -16.89
N LEU A 4 -17.24 -13.35 -17.12
CA LEU A 4 -16.78 -12.06 -16.59
C LEU A 4 -16.99 -11.99 -15.07
N VAL A 5 -18.14 -12.46 -14.59
CA VAL A 5 -18.46 -12.51 -13.14
C VAL A 5 -17.58 -13.54 -12.42
N TRP A 6 -17.28 -14.67 -13.04
CA TRP A 6 -16.37 -15.68 -12.51
C TRP A 6 -14.92 -15.17 -12.47
N LEU A 7 -14.49 -14.48 -13.52
CA LEU A 7 -13.15 -13.89 -13.61
C LEU A 7 -12.98 -12.74 -12.60
N LEU A 8 -13.97 -11.88 -12.44
CA LEU A 8 -13.97 -10.81 -11.43
C LEU A 8 -13.97 -11.39 -10.01
N ARG A 9 -14.70 -12.49 -9.74
CA ARG A 9 -14.66 -13.19 -8.45
C ARG A 9 -13.32 -13.91 -8.19
N THR A 10 -12.64 -14.42 -9.21
CA THR A 10 -11.30 -15.02 -9.06
C THR A 10 -10.21 -13.95 -8.94
N LEU A 11 -10.36 -12.81 -9.57
CA LEU A 11 -9.55 -11.61 -9.37
C LEU A 11 -9.70 -11.09 -7.94
N HIS A 12 -10.91 -11.04 -7.41
CA HIS A 12 -11.22 -10.64 -6.04
C HIS A 12 -10.52 -11.52 -4.97
N ARG A 13 -10.34 -12.80 -5.23
CA ARG A 13 -9.64 -13.71 -4.31
C ARG A 13 -8.12 -13.58 -4.29
N ARG A 14 -7.49 -12.84 -5.23
CA ARG A 14 -6.03 -12.96 -5.39
C ARG A 14 -5.18 -11.70 -5.40
N ARG A 15 -5.67 -10.45 -5.65
CA ARG A 15 -4.79 -9.23 -5.67
C ARG A 15 -5.46 -7.90 -6.07
N TRP A 16 -6.70 -7.64 -5.76
CA TRP A 16 -7.40 -6.38 -6.05
C TRP A 16 -7.11 -5.16 -5.14
N PRO A 17 -6.23 -5.21 -4.11
CA PRO A 17 -5.80 -3.97 -3.47
C PRO A 17 -5.08 -3.00 -4.43
N LEU A 18 -4.63 -3.45 -5.61
CA LEU A 18 -3.86 -2.61 -6.54
C LEU A 18 -4.71 -1.64 -7.40
N LEU A 19 -6.00 -1.88 -7.59
CA LEU A 19 -6.90 -0.96 -8.30
C LEU A 19 -7.51 0.12 -7.37
N LEU A 20 -7.54 -0.11 -6.09
CA LEU A 20 -7.80 0.88 -5.05
C LEU A 20 -6.64 1.88 -4.90
N GLY A 21 -5.56 1.68 -5.64
CA GLY A 21 -4.27 2.31 -5.48
C GLY A 21 -4.16 3.79 -5.83
N LEU A 22 -5.19 4.47 -6.30
CA LEU A 22 -5.10 5.92 -6.52
C LEU A 22 -5.34 6.74 -5.24
N LEU A 23 -5.95 6.10 -4.23
CA LEU A 23 -5.93 6.55 -2.82
C LEU A 23 -5.53 5.44 -1.86
N ALA A 24 -5.52 4.20 -2.26
CA ALA A 24 -4.99 3.04 -1.55
C ALA A 24 -3.46 2.94 -1.56
N VAL A 25 -2.74 3.92 -2.10
CA VAL A 25 -1.36 4.20 -1.73
C VAL A 25 -1.23 4.36 -0.21
N LEU A 26 -2.30 4.71 0.47
CA LEU A 26 -2.41 4.72 1.93
C LEU A 26 -2.55 3.30 2.54
N TRP A 27 -2.84 2.26 1.76
CA TRP A 27 -3.32 0.97 2.27
C TRP A 27 -2.56 -0.28 1.79
N LEU A 28 -1.47 -0.15 1.03
CA LEU A 28 -0.75 -1.32 0.52
C LEU A 28 0.28 -1.86 1.52
N PRO A 29 0.16 -3.11 1.97
CA PRO A 29 1.31 -3.87 2.45
C PRO A 29 2.16 -4.24 1.23
N GLY A 30 3.34 -3.64 1.13
CA GLY A 30 4.29 -3.95 0.06
C GLY A 30 4.88 -5.36 0.22
N PRO A 31 5.14 -6.08 -0.87
CA PRO A 31 5.97 -7.27 -0.82
C PRO A 31 7.41 -6.89 -0.45
N ALA A 32 8.03 -7.69 0.40
CA ALA A 32 9.40 -7.51 0.85
C ALA A 32 10.44 -7.46 -0.30
N ALA A 33 11.43 -6.64 -0.08
CA ALA A 33 12.48 -6.16 -0.97
C ALA A 33 13.26 -7.14 -1.86
N GLY A 34 13.69 -6.63 -2.99
CA GLY A 34 14.81 -7.08 -3.80
C GLY A 34 15.51 -5.87 -4.43
N ALA A 35 16.84 -5.88 -4.49
CA ALA A 35 17.67 -4.74 -4.85
C ALA A 35 17.61 -4.40 -6.35
N GLY A 36 17.67 -3.13 -6.69
CA GLY A 36 17.82 -2.62 -8.06
C GLY A 36 18.89 -1.52 -8.12
N GLN A 37 19.58 -1.42 -9.24
CA GLN A 37 20.77 -0.61 -9.48
C GLN A 37 20.48 0.90 -9.61
N ALA A 38 21.47 1.72 -9.21
CA ALA A 38 21.46 3.17 -9.27
C ALA A 38 21.70 3.68 -10.70
N VAL A 39 20.87 4.62 -11.14
CA VAL A 39 21.10 5.48 -12.30
C VAL A 39 21.41 6.89 -11.81
N VAL A 40 22.49 7.45 -12.30
CA VAL A 40 23.03 8.78 -11.93
C VAL A 40 22.09 9.88 -12.42
N GLU A 41 21.62 10.72 -11.50
CA GLU A 41 20.83 11.92 -11.78
C GLU A 41 21.74 13.10 -12.15
N ARG A 42 21.40 13.77 -13.27
CA ARG A 42 21.89 15.13 -13.56
C ARG A 42 20.95 16.16 -12.95
N GLN A 43 21.47 17.04 -12.14
CA GLN A 43 20.77 18.19 -11.58
C GLN A 43 20.40 19.19 -12.69
N ALA A 44 19.14 19.67 -12.68
CA ALA A 44 18.68 20.75 -13.53
C ALA A 44 18.90 22.11 -12.84
N PRO A 45 19.24 23.17 -13.61
CA PRO A 45 19.52 24.49 -13.06
C PRO A 45 18.28 25.27 -12.62
N ALA A 46 18.53 26.27 -11.77
CA ALA A 46 17.54 27.10 -11.11
C ALA A 46 17.02 28.23 -12.01
N THR A 47 15.77 28.63 -11.71
CA THR A 47 15.08 29.90 -11.97
C THR A 47 15.07 30.42 -13.40
N GLU A 48 13.96 30.19 -14.10
CA GLU A 48 13.53 31.02 -15.23
C GLU A 48 12.18 31.70 -14.94
N ALA A 49 11.94 32.83 -15.55
CA ALA A 49 10.75 33.64 -15.48
C ALA A 49 9.47 32.82 -15.77
N LEU A 50 8.38 33.11 -15.08
CA LEU A 50 7.10 32.43 -15.24
C LEU A 50 6.64 32.44 -16.71
N ASP A 51 6.72 31.28 -17.35
CA ASP A 51 6.28 31.02 -18.71
C ASP A 51 4.72 31.03 -18.77
N PRO A 52 4.08 31.53 -19.85
CA PRO A 52 2.63 31.45 -20.06
C PRO A 52 2.03 30.05 -19.88
N LEU A 53 2.84 28.99 -20.02
CA LEU A 53 2.45 27.60 -19.72
C LEU A 53 2.20 27.35 -18.23
N THR A 54 2.73 28.17 -17.32
CA THR A 54 2.57 28.00 -15.88
C THR A 54 1.14 28.30 -15.45
N ASP A 55 0.53 29.36 -15.98
CA ASP A 55 -0.86 29.76 -15.67
C ASP A 55 -1.87 28.72 -16.15
N PHE A 56 -1.57 28.01 -17.26
CA PHE A 56 -2.40 26.95 -17.79
C PHE A 56 -2.52 25.73 -16.84
N ASN A 57 -1.52 25.49 -16.00
CA ASN A 57 -1.48 24.41 -15.02
C ASN A 57 -1.98 24.81 -13.63
N PHE A 58 -2.37 26.08 -13.45
CA PHE A 58 -2.92 26.65 -12.22
C PHE A 58 -4.33 27.20 -12.47
N GLN A 59 -5.30 26.29 -12.61
CA GLN A 59 -6.70 26.63 -12.94
C GLN A 59 -7.65 26.55 -11.73
N LEU A 60 -7.17 26.11 -10.57
CA LEU A 60 -7.95 26.22 -9.34
C LEU A 60 -7.96 27.66 -8.84
N THR A 61 -9.11 28.09 -8.35
CA THR A 61 -9.20 29.37 -7.65
C THR A 61 -8.35 29.37 -6.37
N PRO A 62 -7.95 30.54 -5.85
CA PRO A 62 -7.19 30.59 -4.61
C PRO A 62 -7.88 29.92 -3.42
N ALA A 63 -9.22 29.95 -3.33
CA ALA A 63 -9.95 29.28 -2.26
C ALA A 63 -10.01 27.76 -2.47
N ALA A 64 -10.28 27.28 -3.69
CA ALA A 64 -10.23 25.85 -4.02
C ALA A 64 -8.83 25.27 -3.79
N ARG A 65 -7.77 25.99 -4.15
CA ARG A 65 -6.38 25.57 -3.89
C ARG A 65 -6.08 25.47 -2.40
N ARG A 66 -6.50 26.43 -1.58
CA ARG A 66 -6.35 26.37 -0.12
C ARG A 66 -7.18 25.23 0.47
N ALA A 67 -8.42 25.03 0.02
CA ALA A 67 -9.25 23.90 0.46
C ALA A 67 -8.61 22.56 0.13
N TYR A 68 -8.07 22.41 -1.07
CA TYR A 68 -7.33 21.20 -1.48
C TYR A 68 -6.07 20.97 -0.63
N ALA A 69 -5.33 22.04 -0.30
CA ALA A 69 -4.15 21.93 0.58
C ALA A 69 -4.53 21.46 2.00
N GLU A 70 -5.66 21.93 2.57
CA GLU A 70 -6.17 21.45 3.85
C GLU A 70 -6.63 19.97 3.75
N LEU A 71 -7.21 19.58 2.63
CA LEU A 71 -7.56 18.18 2.38
C LEU A 71 -6.34 17.27 2.34
N LEU A 72 -5.24 17.68 1.71
CA LEU A 72 -3.98 16.94 1.72
C LEU A 72 -3.38 16.78 3.13
N LYS A 73 -3.77 17.64 4.08
CA LYS A 73 -3.47 17.44 5.50
C LYS A 73 -4.44 16.49 6.21
N LEU A 74 -5.42 15.93 5.49
CA LEU A 74 -6.53 15.14 6.00
C LEU A 74 -7.44 15.95 6.95
N ARG A 75 -7.71 17.20 6.59
CA ARG A 75 -8.55 18.15 7.33
C ARG A 75 -9.80 18.57 6.53
N PRO A 76 -10.79 17.69 6.37
CA PRO A 76 -11.94 17.91 5.50
C PRO A 76 -12.86 19.05 5.99
N ALA A 77 -13.02 19.24 7.31
CA ALA A 77 -13.88 20.31 7.83
C ALA A 77 -13.32 21.72 7.53
N PRO A 78 -12.03 22.03 7.77
CA PRO A 78 -11.40 23.23 7.27
C PRO A 78 -11.46 23.39 5.75
N ALA A 79 -11.24 22.30 4.99
CA ALA A 79 -11.32 22.33 3.53
C ALA A 79 -12.72 22.74 3.04
N ARG A 80 -13.80 22.18 3.61
CA ARG A 80 -15.18 22.59 3.31
C ARG A 80 -15.45 24.04 3.68
N ALA A 81 -14.97 24.50 4.83
CA ALA A 81 -15.18 25.89 5.25
C ALA A 81 -14.57 26.88 4.25
N LEU A 82 -13.40 26.56 3.68
CA LEU A 82 -12.75 27.37 2.65
C LEU A 82 -13.46 27.31 1.29
N LEU A 83 -14.10 26.19 0.97
CA LEU A 83 -14.77 25.98 -0.32
C LEU A 83 -16.19 26.55 -0.37
N ARG A 84 -16.90 26.55 0.77
CA ARG A 84 -18.32 26.97 0.86
C ARG A 84 -18.65 28.33 0.21
N PRO A 85 -17.84 29.40 0.35
CA PRO A 85 -18.15 30.68 -0.31
C PRO A 85 -18.11 30.58 -1.84
N GLU A 86 -17.30 29.71 -2.40
CA GLU A 86 -17.22 29.49 -3.85
C GLU A 86 -18.35 28.62 -4.36
N GLU A 87 -18.76 27.62 -3.62
CA GLU A 87 -19.94 26.81 -3.95
C GLU A 87 -21.20 27.68 -4.04
N GLN A 88 -21.30 28.69 -3.20
CA GLN A 88 -22.41 29.64 -3.22
C GLN A 88 -22.35 30.65 -4.38
N ARG A 89 -21.15 31.05 -4.81
CA ARG A 89 -20.96 32.06 -5.88
C ARG A 89 -20.92 31.45 -7.27
N ALA A 90 -20.33 30.28 -7.41
CA ALA A 90 -20.03 29.63 -8.68
C ALA A 90 -20.29 28.13 -8.58
N ALA A 91 -21.54 27.76 -8.26
CA ALA A 91 -21.96 26.38 -8.00
C ALA A 91 -21.64 25.36 -9.13
N GLY A 92 -21.11 25.80 -10.26
CA GLY A 92 -20.77 24.97 -11.41
C GLY A 92 -19.30 25.04 -11.83
N SER A 93 -18.40 25.75 -11.13
CA SER A 93 -17.00 25.80 -11.55
C SER A 93 -16.36 24.41 -11.41
N ALA A 94 -15.65 23.96 -12.45
CA ALA A 94 -15.04 22.64 -12.49
C ALA A 94 -14.07 22.41 -11.30
N GLY A 95 -13.28 23.42 -10.94
CA GLY A 95 -12.36 23.36 -9.80
C GLY A 95 -13.06 23.16 -8.46
N THR A 96 -14.17 23.88 -8.22
CA THR A 96 -14.99 23.74 -7.01
C THR A 96 -15.61 22.35 -6.93
N LEU A 97 -16.18 21.85 -8.04
CA LEU A 97 -16.77 20.49 -8.11
C LEU A 97 -15.73 19.41 -7.83
N LEU A 98 -14.49 19.56 -8.34
CA LEU A 98 -13.41 18.61 -8.08
C LEU A 98 -13.04 18.59 -6.60
N VAL A 99 -12.81 19.74 -5.98
CA VAL A 99 -12.35 19.79 -4.58
C VAL A 99 -13.45 19.28 -3.65
N ALA A 100 -14.72 19.57 -3.91
CA ALA A 100 -15.84 18.99 -3.19
C ALA A 100 -15.87 17.46 -3.30
N ASP A 101 -15.71 16.93 -4.50
CA ASP A 101 -15.60 15.49 -4.75
C ASP A 101 -14.42 14.86 -4.01
N CYS A 102 -13.23 15.46 -4.11
CA CYS A 102 -12.03 14.98 -3.41
C CYS A 102 -12.25 14.89 -1.88
N ILE A 103 -12.96 15.87 -1.27
CA ILE A 103 -13.25 15.86 0.17
C ILE A 103 -14.12 14.67 0.54
N GLU A 104 -15.25 14.48 -0.14
CA GLU A 104 -16.21 13.41 0.16
C GLU A 104 -15.64 12.02 -0.14
N PHE A 105 -14.92 11.90 -1.25
CA PHE A 105 -14.24 10.66 -1.64
C PHE A 105 -13.15 10.27 -0.63
N THR A 106 -12.32 11.22 -0.19
CA THR A 106 -11.29 10.98 0.82
C THR A 106 -11.89 10.52 2.14
N GLU A 107 -12.99 11.14 2.57
CA GLU A 107 -13.70 10.71 3.78
C GLU A 107 -14.24 9.29 3.66
N LEU A 108 -14.91 8.95 2.55
CA LEU A 108 -15.41 7.60 2.30
C LEU A 108 -14.28 6.58 2.34
N MET A 109 -13.18 6.84 1.62
CA MET A 109 -12.09 5.88 1.46
C MET A 109 -11.31 5.66 2.76
N ILE A 110 -11.14 6.68 3.60
CA ILE A 110 -10.42 6.56 4.87
C ILE A 110 -11.30 5.95 5.95
N THR A 111 -12.57 6.38 6.05
CA THR A 111 -13.46 5.87 7.11
C THR A 111 -14.08 4.51 6.78
N GLN A 112 -14.21 4.18 5.48
CA GLN A 112 -14.92 3.01 4.97
C GLN A 112 -16.36 2.90 5.51
N ASP A 113 -17.00 4.04 5.79
CA ASP A 113 -18.38 4.12 6.27
C ASP A 113 -19.35 3.89 5.10
N ALA A 114 -19.96 2.71 5.05
CA ALA A 114 -20.89 2.33 3.99
C ALA A 114 -22.10 3.29 3.84
N ARG A 115 -22.47 4.02 4.89
CA ARG A 115 -23.57 4.99 4.82
C ARG A 115 -23.25 6.20 3.96
N ARG A 116 -21.96 6.44 3.65
CA ARG A 116 -21.48 7.53 2.78
C ARG A 116 -21.39 7.13 1.31
N TYR A 117 -21.52 5.83 0.99
CA TYR A 117 -21.29 5.34 -0.36
C TYR A 117 -22.33 5.85 -1.36
N GLU A 118 -23.61 5.55 -1.15
CA GLU A 118 -24.68 6.00 -2.05
C GLU A 118 -24.75 7.54 -2.16
N PRO A 119 -24.71 8.33 -1.05
CA PRO A 119 -24.66 9.78 -1.16
C PRO A 119 -23.49 10.31 -1.99
N LEU A 120 -22.31 9.67 -1.92
CA LEU A 120 -21.18 10.08 -2.76
C LEU A 120 -21.44 9.78 -4.23
N ILE A 121 -21.94 8.60 -4.58
CA ILE A 121 -22.23 8.21 -5.97
C ILE A 121 -23.25 9.17 -6.59
N ASP A 122 -24.34 9.46 -5.88
CA ASP A 122 -25.37 10.42 -6.33
C ASP A 122 -24.78 11.82 -6.55
N ALA A 123 -23.95 12.31 -5.62
CA ALA A 123 -23.29 13.60 -5.75
C ALA A 123 -22.29 13.63 -6.92
N GLN A 124 -21.59 12.52 -7.18
CA GLN A 124 -20.69 12.40 -8.33
C GLN A 124 -21.45 12.43 -9.66
N ASP A 125 -22.57 11.73 -9.76
CA ASP A 125 -23.41 11.74 -10.96
C ASP A 125 -23.99 13.13 -11.22
N GLU A 126 -24.42 13.85 -10.18
CA GLU A 126 -24.87 15.25 -10.29
C GLU A 126 -23.75 16.18 -10.77
N ARG A 127 -22.52 16.03 -10.22
CA ARG A 127 -21.35 16.80 -10.65
C ARG A 127 -21.00 16.54 -12.11
N LEU A 128 -21.01 15.28 -12.54
CA LEU A 128 -20.77 14.91 -13.94
C LEU A 128 -21.81 15.52 -14.87
N ALA A 129 -23.10 15.47 -14.50
CA ALA A 129 -24.17 16.08 -15.28
C ALA A 129 -24.04 17.63 -15.38
N ARG A 130 -23.58 18.29 -14.33
CA ARG A 130 -23.29 19.74 -14.35
C ARG A 130 -22.12 20.06 -15.28
N LEU A 131 -21.04 19.29 -15.22
CA LEU A 131 -19.89 19.43 -16.11
C LEU A 131 -20.27 19.21 -17.58
N GLU A 132 -21.15 18.27 -17.86
CA GLU A 132 -21.62 17.99 -19.23
C GLU A 132 -22.42 19.15 -19.81
N LYS A 133 -23.28 19.79 -19.01
CA LYS A 133 -24.08 20.95 -19.41
C LYS A 133 -23.29 22.26 -19.55
N SER A 134 -22.07 22.34 -19.00
CA SER A 134 -21.25 23.53 -19.09
C SER A 134 -20.80 23.81 -20.54
N PRO A 135 -20.97 25.04 -21.04
CA PRO A 135 -20.53 25.41 -22.39
C PRO A 135 -19.00 25.47 -22.53
N GLU A 136 -18.27 25.60 -21.43
CA GLU A 136 -16.83 25.76 -21.43
C GLU A 136 -16.10 24.47 -21.79
N GLN A 137 -15.30 24.48 -22.84
CA GLN A 137 -14.50 23.35 -23.30
C GLN A 137 -13.04 23.49 -22.85
N THR A 138 -12.81 23.54 -21.52
CA THR A 138 -11.48 23.74 -20.94
C THR A 138 -10.79 22.42 -20.59
N ALA A 139 -9.45 22.46 -20.46
CA ALA A 139 -8.65 21.32 -19.99
C ALA A 139 -9.06 20.89 -18.59
N LEU A 140 -9.29 21.86 -17.69
CA LEU A 140 -9.75 21.62 -16.33
C LEU A 140 -11.09 20.86 -16.30
N ARG A 141 -12.08 21.32 -17.06
CA ARG A 141 -13.39 20.65 -17.08
C ARG A 141 -13.29 19.19 -17.53
N ALA A 142 -12.58 18.95 -18.64
CA ALA A 142 -12.41 17.59 -19.16
C ALA A 142 -11.62 16.69 -18.17
N TYR A 143 -10.60 17.26 -17.53
CA TYR A 143 -9.84 16.58 -16.48
C TYR A 143 -10.72 16.22 -15.29
N VAL A 144 -11.50 17.19 -14.76
CA VAL A 144 -12.37 16.99 -13.59
C VAL A 144 -13.42 15.91 -13.85
N ALA A 145 -14.03 15.89 -15.03
CA ALA A 145 -14.98 14.83 -15.39
C ALA A 145 -14.32 13.44 -15.39
N ALA A 146 -13.10 13.32 -15.89
CA ALA A 146 -12.36 12.06 -15.86
C ALA A 146 -11.88 11.67 -14.45
N GLU A 147 -11.49 12.64 -13.62
CA GLU A 147 -11.04 12.42 -12.23
C GLU A 147 -12.21 11.95 -11.35
N ILE A 148 -13.39 12.60 -11.44
CA ILE A 148 -14.59 12.16 -10.71
C ILE A 148 -14.99 10.73 -11.10
N ARG A 149 -14.94 10.38 -12.38
CA ARG A 149 -15.19 8.98 -12.82
C ARG A 149 -14.17 7.99 -12.26
N LEU A 150 -12.93 8.42 -12.07
CA LEU A 150 -11.91 7.59 -11.43
C LEU A 150 -12.21 7.38 -9.94
N HIS A 151 -12.59 8.43 -9.24
CA HIS A 151 -13.01 8.34 -7.83
C HIS A 151 -14.26 7.45 -7.69
N GLN A 152 -15.24 7.60 -8.59
CA GLN A 152 -16.42 6.74 -8.66
C GLN A 152 -16.03 5.26 -8.87
N ALA A 153 -15.12 4.98 -9.80
CA ALA A 153 -14.62 3.63 -10.04
C ALA A 153 -13.96 3.03 -8.78
N ALA A 154 -13.14 3.82 -8.08
CA ALA A 154 -12.46 3.38 -6.87
C ALA A 154 -13.45 3.11 -5.72
N ALA A 155 -14.44 4.00 -5.52
CA ALA A 155 -15.51 3.83 -4.53
C ALA A 155 -16.35 2.58 -4.84
N GLN A 156 -16.79 2.40 -6.09
CA GLN A 156 -17.57 1.24 -6.52
C GLN A 156 -16.82 -0.08 -6.26
N VAL A 157 -15.54 -0.16 -6.60
CA VAL A 157 -14.73 -1.36 -6.33
C VAL A 157 -14.56 -1.59 -4.83
N ALA A 158 -14.29 -0.54 -4.04
CA ALA A 158 -14.12 -0.65 -2.59
C ALA A 158 -15.38 -1.18 -1.90
N PHE A 159 -16.55 -0.83 -2.42
CA PHE A 159 -17.86 -1.22 -1.88
C PHE A 159 -18.51 -2.37 -2.67
N GLN A 160 -17.73 -3.11 -3.48
CA GLN A 160 -18.12 -4.38 -4.14
C GLN A 160 -19.09 -4.24 -5.30
N HIS A 161 -19.09 -3.11 -5.94
CA HIS A 161 -19.76 -2.86 -7.21
C HIS A 161 -18.74 -2.98 -8.36
N GLU A 162 -18.07 -4.15 -8.49
CA GLU A 162 -16.90 -4.35 -9.37
C GLU A 162 -17.22 -4.12 -10.85
N ILE A 163 -18.43 -4.47 -11.29
CA ILE A 163 -18.84 -4.31 -12.71
C ILE A 163 -18.97 -2.81 -13.03
N GLN A 164 -19.66 -2.07 -12.17
CA GLN A 164 -19.81 -0.62 -12.30
C GLN A 164 -18.43 0.05 -12.21
N GLY A 165 -17.61 -0.37 -11.24
CA GLY A 165 -16.24 0.12 -11.07
C GLY A 165 -15.37 -0.11 -12.31
N ALA A 166 -15.46 -1.26 -12.95
CA ALA A 166 -14.72 -1.54 -14.19
C ALA A 166 -15.18 -0.63 -15.34
N TRP A 167 -16.48 -0.35 -15.43
CA TRP A 167 -17.03 0.56 -16.43
C TRP A 167 -16.60 2.03 -16.19
N SER A 168 -16.73 2.52 -14.97
CA SER A 168 -16.30 3.86 -14.58
C SER A 168 -14.78 4.04 -14.77
N MET A 169 -13.97 3.01 -14.47
CA MET A 169 -12.53 2.99 -14.72
C MET A 169 -12.20 3.14 -16.21
N ARG A 170 -12.91 2.42 -17.08
CA ARG A 170 -12.74 2.54 -18.54
C ARG A 170 -13.06 3.95 -19.04
N GLN A 171 -14.14 4.54 -18.55
CA GLN A 171 -14.53 5.92 -18.91
C GLN A 171 -13.49 6.94 -18.40
N ALA A 172 -13.03 6.79 -17.15
CA ALA A 172 -11.99 7.63 -16.57
C ALA A 172 -10.69 7.57 -17.38
N TYR A 173 -10.24 6.37 -17.72
CA TYR A 173 -9.03 6.15 -18.50
C TYR A 173 -9.12 6.76 -19.91
N ALA A 174 -10.21 6.50 -20.64
CA ALA A 174 -10.45 7.06 -21.97
C ALA A 174 -10.52 8.59 -21.92
N GLY A 175 -11.24 9.15 -20.94
CA GLY A 175 -11.33 10.59 -20.70
C GLY A 175 -9.96 11.20 -20.44
N MET A 176 -9.17 10.62 -19.55
CA MET A 176 -7.84 11.11 -19.20
C MET A 176 -6.87 11.06 -20.40
N GLN A 177 -6.92 9.99 -21.20
CA GLN A 177 -6.17 9.92 -22.46
C GLN A 177 -6.60 11.01 -23.46
N GLN A 178 -7.88 11.31 -23.54
CA GLN A 178 -8.38 12.37 -24.44
C GLN A 178 -7.88 13.74 -23.97
N VAL A 179 -7.88 14.01 -22.64
CA VAL A 179 -7.35 15.26 -22.10
C VAL A 179 -5.87 15.42 -22.45
N VAL A 180 -5.04 14.41 -22.19
CA VAL A 180 -3.60 14.47 -22.49
C VAL A 180 -3.33 14.60 -24.01
N ARG A 181 -4.13 13.95 -24.86
CA ARG A 181 -4.00 14.12 -26.33
C ARG A 181 -4.35 15.54 -26.79
N ARG A 182 -5.44 16.11 -26.26
CA ARG A 182 -5.91 17.44 -26.66
C ARG A 182 -5.07 18.57 -26.03
N TYR A 183 -4.57 18.32 -24.81
CA TYR A 183 -3.83 19.30 -24.00
C TYR A 183 -2.53 18.65 -23.45
N PRO A 184 -1.51 18.43 -24.31
CA PRO A 184 -0.30 17.67 -23.91
C PRO A 184 0.51 18.31 -22.76
N SER A 185 0.45 19.64 -22.62
CA SER A 185 1.11 20.40 -21.55
C SER A 185 0.32 20.50 -20.25
N TYR A 186 -0.91 19.95 -20.20
CA TYR A 186 -1.75 19.99 -19.02
C TYR A 186 -1.32 18.91 -17.99
N LEU A 187 -0.49 19.33 -17.06
CA LEU A 187 0.18 18.46 -16.07
C LEU A 187 -0.77 17.71 -15.12
N PRO A 188 -1.90 18.30 -14.63
CA PRO A 188 -2.83 17.56 -13.80
C PRO A 188 -3.34 16.26 -14.43
N ALA A 189 -3.67 16.26 -15.72
CA ALA A 189 -4.11 15.05 -16.41
C ALA A 189 -2.98 14.04 -16.59
N ARG A 190 -1.74 14.50 -16.78
CA ARG A 190 -0.56 13.62 -16.84
C ARG A 190 -0.29 12.94 -15.50
N LYS A 191 -0.52 13.61 -14.35
CA LYS A 191 -0.46 13.00 -13.02
C LYS A 191 -1.35 11.75 -12.97
N THR A 192 -2.62 11.91 -13.26
CA THR A 192 -3.61 10.83 -13.10
C THR A 192 -3.44 9.75 -14.16
N LEU A 193 -3.27 10.12 -15.43
CA LEU A 193 -2.98 9.14 -16.49
C LEU A 193 -1.71 8.34 -16.19
N GLY A 194 -0.67 9.02 -15.69
CA GLY A 194 0.60 8.40 -15.31
C GLY A 194 0.41 7.32 -14.24
N MET A 195 -0.36 7.62 -13.19
CA MET A 195 -0.69 6.63 -12.15
C MET A 195 -1.50 5.45 -12.71
N MET A 196 -2.52 5.71 -13.52
CA MET A 196 -3.32 4.64 -14.13
C MET A 196 -2.47 3.73 -15.02
N GLN A 197 -1.66 4.31 -15.92
CA GLN A 197 -0.76 3.56 -16.81
C GLN A 197 0.25 2.72 -16.03
N PHE A 198 0.85 3.28 -14.99
CA PHE A 198 1.78 2.59 -14.13
C PHE A 198 1.15 1.37 -13.45
N PHE A 199 0.00 1.56 -12.78
CA PHE A 199 -0.67 0.45 -12.09
C PHE A 199 -1.12 -0.66 -13.05
N ILE A 200 -1.74 -0.30 -14.17
CA ILE A 200 -2.17 -1.28 -15.16
C ILE A 200 -0.97 -2.01 -15.75
N GLY A 201 0.13 -1.29 -16.05
CA GLY A 201 1.36 -1.86 -16.57
C GLY A 201 2.10 -2.76 -15.57
N SER A 202 1.93 -2.53 -14.27
CA SER A 202 2.52 -3.34 -13.20
C SER A 202 1.76 -4.64 -12.90
N LEU A 203 0.59 -4.86 -13.51
CA LEU A 203 -0.18 -6.09 -13.31
C LEU A 203 0.49 -7.27 -14.05
N PRO A 204 0.42 -8.49 -13.48
CA PRO A 204 0.98 -9.69 -14.11
C PRO A 204 0.46 -9.92 -15.53
N GLU A 205 1.31 -10.47 -16.40
CA GLU A 205 1.00 -10.70 -17.82
C GLU A 205 -0.31 -11.45 -18.07
N GLY A 206 -0.66 -12.41 -17.22
CA GLY A 206 -1.91 -13.15 -17.30
C GLY A 206 -3.17 -12.30 -17.27
N TYR A 207 -3.09 -11.02 -16.87
CA TYR A 207 -4.21 -10.07 -16.87
C TYR A 207 -4.18 -9.08 -18.03
N ARG A 208 -3.05 -8.93 -18.73
CA ARG A 208 -2.87 -7.92 -19.78
C ARG A 208 -3.84 -8.08 -20.95
N TRP A 209 -4.12 -9.31 -21.37
CA TRP A 209 -5.08 -9.56 -22.44
C TRP A 209 -6.48 -9.06 -22.09
N PHE A 210 -6.92 -9.29 -20.85
CA PHE A 210 -8.23 -8.85 -20.36
C PHE A 210 -8.30 -7.32 -20.23
N LEU A 211 -7.24 -6.70 -19.72
CA LEU A 211 -7.16 -5.23 -19.62
C LEU A 211 -7.15 -4.57 -21.00
N LYS A 212 -6.49 -5.19 -22.01
CA LYS A 212 -6.58 -4.75 -23.39
C LYS A 212 -8.01 -4.84 -23.93
N LEU A 213 -8.72 -5.93 -23.63
CA LEU A 213 -10.13 -6.09 -24.02
C LEU A 213 -11.02 -5.02 -23.39
N LEU A 214 -10.71 -4.59 -22.16
CA LEU A 214 -11.39 -3.47 -21.50
C LEU A 214 -10.98 -2.09 -22.02
N GLY A 215 -10.02 -2.01 -22.95
CA GLY A 215 -9.48 -0.74 -23.44
C GLY A 215 -8.59 -0.01 -22.44
N LEU A 216 -7.92 -0.75 -21.55
CA LEU A 216 -7.04 -0.26 -20.50
C LEU A 216 -5.57 -0.66 -20.78
N PRO A 217 -4.90 -0.09 -21.79
CA PRO A 217 -3.48 -0.37 -22.04
C PRO A 217 -2.63 0.27 -20.92
N GLY A 218 -1.77 -0.53 -20.27
CA GLY A 218 -0.83 -0.06 -19.25
C GLY A 218 0.61 -0.09 -19.77
N SER A 219 1.42 0.86 -19.30
CA SER A 219 2.88 0.88 -19.47
C SER A 219 3.48 1.54 -18.25
N VAL A 220 4.41 0.84 -17.61
CA VAL A 220 5.17 1.36 -16.47
C VAL A 220 5.99 2.57 -16.88
N GLU A 221 6.66 2.50 -18.04
CA GLU A 221 7.54 3.55 -18.55
C GLU A 221 6.76 4.82 -18.89
N ALA A 222 5.65 4.68 -19.64
CA ALA A 222 4.80 5.82 -19.99
C ALA A 222 4.15 6.42 -18.73
N GLY A 223 3.75 5.57 -17.78
CA GLY A 223 3.20 5.99 -16.50
C GLY A 223 4.19 6.83 -15.70
N LEU A 224 5.43 6.37 -15.56
CA LEU A 224 6.50 7.10 -14.87
C LEU A 224 6.86 8.40 -15.58
N LEU A 225 6.95 8.41 -16.91
CA LEU A 225 7.25 9.62 -17.68
C LEU A 225 6.20 10.71 -17.41
N ASN A 226 4.92 10.36 -17.46
CA ASN A 226 3.82 11.28 -17.19
C ASN A 226 3.83 11.77 -15.73
N LEU A 227 4.04 10.86 -14.78
CA LEU A 227 4.05 11.20 -13.35
C LEU A 227 5.26 12.09 -13.00
N ARG A 228 6.44 11.81 -13.55
CA ARG A 228 7.63 12.65 -13.36
C ARG A 228 7.45 14.05 -13.92
N ALA A 229 6.81 14.18 -15.08
CA ALA A 229 6.50 15.51 -15.63
C ALA A 229 5.59 16.31 -14.69
N ALA A 230 4.54 15.69 -14.16
CA ALA A 230 3.61 16.35 -13.24
C ALA A 230 4.24 16.67 -11.88
N ALA A 231 5.14 15.81 -11.38
CA ALA A 231 5.85 16.02 -10.11
C ALA A 231 6.97 17.06 -10.21
N GLY A 232 7.62 17.16 -11.38
CA GLY A 232 8.77 18.02 -11.61
C GLY A 232 8.44 19.48 -11.95
N GLN A 233 7.24 19.75 -12.46
CA GLN A 233 6.85 21.08 -12.93
C GLN A 233 5.72 21.68 -12.08
N PRO A 234 5.68 23.03 -11.90
CA PRO A 234 4.64 23.68 -11.12
C PRO A 234 3.23 23.47 -11.70
N ASN A 235 2.31 23.05 -10.86
CA ASN A 235 0.89 22.89 -11.17
C ASN A 235 0.08 22.73 -9.89
N ASP A 236 -1.25 22.85 -9.98
CA ASP A 236 -2.17 22.77 -8.83
C ASP A 236 -2.04 21.48 -8.00
N PHE A 237 -1.66 20.36 -8.64
CA PHE A 237 -1.58 19.03 -8.03
C PHE A 237 -0.14 18.50 -7.91
N GLN A 238 0.86 19.36 -8.04
CA GLN A 238 2.27 18.96 -7.92
C GLN A 238 2.61 18.29 -6.58
N PRO A 239 2.12 18.76 -5.41
CA PRO A 239 2.39 18.09 -4.14
C PRO A 239 1.89 16.64 -4.14
N GLU A 240 0.69 16.39 -4.64
CA GLU A 240 0.13 15.04 -4.79
C GLU A 240 0.96 14.18 -5.77
N ALA A 241 1.34 14.74 -6.92
CA ALA A 241 2.18 14.05 -7.90
C ALA A 241 3.53 13.64 -7.32
N ARG A 242 4.15 14.47 -6.48
CA ARG A 242 5.40 14.15 -5.76
C ARG A 242 5.23 13.01 -4.77
N ILE A 243 4.14 13.01 -4.01
CA ILE A 243 3.81 11.90 -3.09
C ILE A 243 3.63 10.61 -3.89
N MET A 244 2.84 10.65 -4.96
CA MET A 244 2.60 9.49 -5.83
C MET A 244 3.90 8.96 -6.43
N LEU A 245 4.75 9.82 -6.95
CA LEU A 245 6.04 9.44 -7.53
C LEU A 245 6.95 8.77 -6.48
N ALA A 246 7.08 9.35 -5.30
CA ALA A 246 7.89 8.79 -4.21
C ALA A 246 7.43 7.38 -3.82
N LEU A 247 6.11 7.15 -3.76
CA LEU A 247 5.55 5.85 -3.42
C LEU A 247 5.68 4.82 -4.54
N VAL A 248 5.56 5.26 -5.79
CA VAL A 248 5.82 4.43 -6.97
C VAL A 248 7.30 4.02 -7.02
N GLU A 249 8.21 4.95 -6.81
CA GLU A 249 9.64 4.68 -6.79
C GLU A 249 10.04 3.77 -5.62
N GLU A 250 9.45 3.94 -4.46
CA GLU A 250 9.62 3.03 -3.33
C GLU A 250 9.14 1.62 -3.67
N THR A 251 7.94 1.49 -4.21
CA THR A 251 7.32 0.18 -4.43
C THR A 251 7.96 -0.58 -5.59
N TYR A 252 8.29 0.10 -6.68
CA TYR A 252 8.77 -0.51 -7.92
C TYR A 252 10.30 -0.59 -7.97
N TYR A 253 11.00 0.53 -7.69
CA TYR A 253 12.46 0.58 -7.70
C TYR A 253 13.11 0.32 -6.35
N LYS A 254 12.30 0.09 -5.31
CA LYS A 254 12.75 -0.21 -3.95
C LYS A 254 13.67 0.84 -3.36
N LYS A 255 13.47 2.08 -3.75
CA LYS A 255 14.15 3.25 -3.18
C LYS A 255 13.58 3.61 -1.80
N THR A 256 13.45 2.62 -0.94
CA THR A 256 12.68 2.76 0.30
C THR A 256 13.34 3.71 1.28
N GLU A 257 14.68 3.68 1.37
CA GLU A 257 15.42 4.61 2.23
C GLU A 257 15.21 6.07 1.79
N GLN A 258 15.25 6.33 0.49
CA GLN A 258 14.96 7.66 -0.06
C GLN A 258 13.53 8.10 0.25
N ALA A 259 12.56 7.19 0.15
CA ALA A 259 11.17 7.48 0.48
C ALA A 259 10.97 7.76 1.98
N VAL A 260 11.68 7.04 2.86
CA VAL A 260 11.69 7.30 4.31
C VAL A 260 12.26 8.68 4.61
N GLN A 261 13.42 9.03 4.03
CA GLN A 261 14.04 10.34 4.21
C GLN A 261 13.13 11.46 3.71
N LEU A 262 12.49 11.28 2.55
CA LEU A 262 11.56 12.25 1.98
C LEU A 262 10.33 12.43 2.86
N ALA A 263 9.70 11.35 3.32
CA ALA A 263 8.55 11.43 4.22
C ALA A 263 8.92 12.09 5.56
N SER A 264 10.11 11.82 6.08
CA SER A 264 10.63 12.48 7.29
C SER A 264 10.83 13.99 7.07
N SER A 265 11.38 14.39 5.93
CA SER A 265 11.53 15.82 5.60
C SER A 265 10.19 16.53 5.47
N TRP A 266 9.18 15.88 4.91
CA TRP A 266 7.82 16.42 4.80
C TRP A 266 7.17 16.63 6.17
N THR A 267 7.36 15.69 7.12
CA THR A 267 6.83 15.85 8.49
C THR A 267 7.49 17.00 9.24
N ILE A 268 8.77 17.29 8.97
CA ILE A 268 9.47 18.45 9.55
C ILE A 268 8.94 19.76 8.94
N GLN A 269 8.76 19.80 7.62
CA GLN A 269 8.27 20.99 6.91
C GLN A 269 6.81 21.32 7.21
N GLN A 270 5.97 20.31 7.41
CA GLN A 270 4.54 20.43 7.68
C GLN A 270 4.12 19.50 8.83
N PRO A 271 4.43 19.86 10.07
CA PRO A 271 4.14 19.02 11.25
C PRO A 271 2.63 18.88 11.51
N ASP A 272 1.82 19.78 10.95
CA ASP A 272 0.35 19.74 10.97
C ASP A 272 -0.27 18.86 9.88
N ASN A 273 0.54 18.13 9.09
CA ASN A 273 0.08 17.29 7.99
C ASN A 273 0.00 15.82 8.42
N LEU A 274 -1.22 15.35 8.69
CA LEU A 274 -1.47 13.97 9.14
C LEU A 274 -1.16 12.94 8.04
N LEU A 275 -1.31 13.29 6.75
CA LEU A 275 -0.92 12.41 5.64
C LEU A 275 0.60 12.15 5.65
N PHE A 276 1.40 13.17 5.88
CA PHE A 276 2.85 13.00 5.97
C PHE A 276 3.27 12.16 7.17
N SER A 277 2.61 12.36 8.33
CA SER A 277 2.80 11.48 9.49
C SER A 277 2.45 10.03 9.17
N TYR A 278 1.32 9.80 8.49
CA TYR A 278 0.92 8.47 8.03
C TYR A 278 1.98 7.82 7.13
N LEU A 279 2.49 8.55 6.14
CA LEU A 279 3.53 8.06 5.24
C LEU A 279 4.82 7.73 5.99
N ALA A 280 5.26 8.60 6.90
CA ALA A 280 6.44 8.36 7.73
C ALA A 280 6.29 7.10 8.59
N ILE A 281 5.14 6.91 9.24
CA ILE A 281 4.84 5.72 10.05
C ILE A 281 4.86 4.47 9.17
N SER A 282 4.15 4.49 8.04
CA SER A 282 4.02 3.34 7.14
C SER A 282 5.35 2.92 6.53
N LEU A 283 6.14 3.87 6.04
CA LEU A 283 7.44 3.61 5.41
C LEU A 283 8.46 3.09 6.43
N ASN A 284 8.55 3.71 7.62
CA ASN A 284 9.42 3.23 8.69
C ASN A 284 9.02 1.82 9.17
N LYS A 285 7.71 1.56 9.32
CA LYS A 285 7.22 0.21 9.67
C LYS A 285 7.67 -0.84 8.65
N ARG A 286 7.57 -0.53 7.34
CA ARG A 286 8.00 -1.44 6.27
C ARG A 286 9.50 -1.71 6.25
N GLN A 287 10.31 -0.77 6.73
CA GLN A 287 11.76 -0.89 6.87
C GLN A 287 12.20 -1.46 8.22
N HIS A 288 11.27 -1.97 9.02
CA HIS A 288 11.56 -2.49 10.36
C HIS A 288 12.17 -1.43 11.32
N HIS A 289 11.94 -0.13 11.06
CA HIS A 289 12.37 0.98 11.90
C HIS A 289 11.29 1.31 12.93
N THR A 290 11.00 0.37 13.83
CA THR A 290 9.88 0.49 14.79
C THR A 290 9.95 1.73 15.65
N GLU A 291 11.13 2.11 16.15
CA GLU A 291 11.28 3.29 17.01
C GLU A 291 10.94 4.58 16.28
N ALA A 292 11.44 4.75 15.05
CA ALA A 292 11.13 5.92 14.23
C ALA A 292 9.65 5.97 13.87
N ALA A 293 9.04 4.82 13.53
CA ALA A 293 7.61 4.74 13.24
C ALA A 293 6.75 5.12 14.47
N LEU A 294 7.09 4.64 15.67
CA LEU A 294 6.39 5.00 16.91
C LEU A 294 6.62 6.46 17.30
N ALA A 295 7.82 7.00 17.08
CA ALA A 295 8.08 8.42 17.29
C ALA A 295 7.19 9.28 16.38
N ALA A 296 7.10 8.96 15.09
CA ALA A 296 6.21 9.63 14.15
C ALA A 296 4.72 9.47 14.55
N TYR A 297 4.32 8.30 15.04
CA TYR A 297 2.95 8.07 15.53
C TYR A 297 2.62 8.95 16.73
N ARG A 298 3.53 9.09 17.70
CA ARG A 298 3.34 9.93 18.89
C ARG A 298 3.31 11.42 18.57
N ALA A 299 4.12 11.85 17.60
CA ALA A 299 4.22 13.24 17.15
C ALA A 299 3.13 13.66 16.16
N ARG A 300 2.32 12.72 15.66
CA ARG A 300 1.30 13.04 14.66
C ARG A 300 0.31 14.09 15.14
N PRO A 301 -0.16 14.98 14.27
CA PRO A 301 -1.20 15.91 14.63
C PRO A 301 -2.52 15.18 14.93
N THR A 302 -3.27 15.67 15.90
CA THR A 302 -4.55 15.13 16.37
C THR A 302 -5.55 16.27 16.59
N GLY A 303 -6.83 15.96 16.71
CA GLY A 303 -7.88 16.91 17.02
C GLY A 303 -9.07 16.81 16.07
N ALA A 304 -10.16 17.50 16.42
CA ALA A 304 -11.46 17.41 15.75
C ALA A 304 -11.47 17.88 14.27
N GLY A 305 -10.43 18.61 13.84
CA GLY A 305 -10.30 19.06 12.44
C GLY A 305 -9.77 17.98 11.49
N TYR A 306 -9.16 16.91 12.02
CA TYR A 306 -8.58 15.83 11.23
C TYR A 306 -9.54 14.65 11.04
N LEU A 307 -9.39 13.97 9.91
CA LEU A 307 -10.06 12.67 9.71
C LEU A 307 -9.58 11.65 10.75
N PRO A 308 -10.49 10.83 11.28
CA PRO A 308 -10.12 9.70 12.13
C PRO A 308 -9.51 8.58 11.26
N VAL A 309 -8.19 8.61 11.07
CA VAL A 309 -7.47 7.55 10.35
C VAL A 309 -7.27 6.36 11.29
N ALA A 310 -8.33 5.57 11.50
CA ALA A 310 -8.34 4.45 12.45
C ALA A 310 -7.19 3.44 12.20
N TYR A 311 -6.76 3.27 10.95
CA TYR A 311 -5.66 2.37 10.60
C TYR A 311 -4.31 2.76 11.24
N LEU A 312 -4.13 4.02 11.64
CA LEU A 312 -2.96 4.44 12.41
C LEU A 312 -2.86 3.69 13.75
N HIS A 313 -3.99 3.44 14.41
CA HIS A 313 -4.06 2.63 15.63
C HIS A 313 -3.64 1.19 15.36
N HIS A 314 -4.08 0.60 14.25
CA HIS A 314 -3.69 -0.75 13.85
C HIS A 314 -2.18 -0.86 13.57
N MET A 315 -1.60 0.12 12.87
CA MET A 315 -0.15 0.17 12.65
C MET A 315 0.62 0.33 13.97
N ALA A 316 0.17 1.20 14.86
CA ALA A 316 0.79 1.39 16.17
C ALA A 316 0.70 0.12 17.04
N ALA A 317 -0.42 -0.59 16.98
CA ALA A 317 -0.59 -1.86 17.66
C ALA A 317 0.43 -2.91 17.21
N ASP A 318 0.71 -2.99 15.89
CA ASP A 318 1.76 -3.86 15.36
C ASP A 318 3.14 -3.49 15.89
N LEU A 319 3.49 -2.21 15.80
CA LEU A 319 4.79 -1.71 16.28
C LEU A 319 5.01 -1.98 17.78
N LEU A 320 3.98 -1.78 18.59
CA LEU A 320 4.00 -2.09 20.01
C LEU A 320 4.07 -3.60 20.28
N LEU A 321 3.41 -4.41 19.46
CA LEU A 321 3.50 -5.87 19.53
C LEU A 321 4.92 -6.34 19.22
N TYR A 322 5.59 -5.74 18.24
CA TYR A 322 6.99 -6.04 17.91
C TYR A 322 7.94 -5.74 19.06
N GLN A 323 7.68 -4.68 19.85
CA GLN A 323 8.42 -4.35 21.07
C GLN A 323 8.08 -5.25 22.27
N GLY A 324 7.05 -6.09 22.17
CA GLY A 324 6.55 -6.85 23.32
C GLY A 324 5.72 -6.02 24.31
N GLN A 325 5.31 -4.80 23.94
CA GLN A 325 4.42 -3.94 24.73
C GLN A 325 2.95 -4.37 24.58
N TYR A 326 2.66 -5.58 25.03
CA TYR A 326 1.38 -6.26 24.75
C TYR A 326 0.15 -5.47 25.19
N ALA A 327 0.16 -4.89 26.39
CA ALA A 327 -0.98 -4.11 26.90
C ALA A 327 -1.25 -2.84 26.07
N ALA A 328 -0.19 -2.18 25.60
CA ALA A 328 -0.32 -1.01 24.73
C ALA A 328 -0.82 -1.41 23.32
N SER A 329 -0.29 -2.49 22.76
CA SER A 329 -0.75 -3.07 21.50
C SER A 329 -2.24 -3.44 21.55
N GLU A 330 -2.69 -4.05 22.65
CA GLU A 330 -4.10 -4.40 22.87
C GLU A 330 -5.00 -3.16 22.84
N ARG A 331 -4.63 -2.10 23.56
CA ARG A 331 -5.40 -0.84 23.58
C ARG A 331 -5.55 -0.24 22.18
N GLU A 332 -4.46 -0.17 21.42
CA GLU A 332 -4.45 0.40 20.08
C GLU A 332 -5.31 -0.44 19.11
N ASN A 333 -5.22 -1.78 19.14
CA ASN A 333 -6.08 -2.63 18.30
C ASN A 333 -7.57 -2.54 18.68
N LEU A 334 -7.89 -2.42 19.96
CA LEU A 334 -9.27 -2.19 20.40
C LEU A 334 -9.77 -0.83 19.94
N GLN A 335 -8.92 0.21 19.93
CA GLN A 335 -9.28 1.52 19.40
C GLN A 335 -9.55 1.44 17.89
N PHE A 336 -8.68 0.78 17.14
CA PHE A 336 -8.91 0.51 15.71
C PHE A 336 -10.27 -0.15 15.47
N LEU A 337 -10.59 -1.22 16.19
CA LEU A 337 -11.85 -1.96 16.02
C LEU A 337 -13.10 -1.14 16.37
N ARG A 338 -12.97 -0.17 17.29
CA ARG A 338 -14.07 0.75 17.64
C ARG A 338 -14.32 1.81 16.59
N GLU A 339 -13.26 2.37 16.02
CA GLU A 339 -13.34 3.53 15.10
C GLU A 339 -13.52 3.11 13.65
N PHE A 340 -12.96 1.96 13.25
CA PHE A 340 -12.95 1.56 11.85
C PHE A 340 -14.28 0.95 11.42
N GLN A 341 -14.91 1.55 10.42
CA GLN A 341 -16.21 1.10 9.89
C GLN A 341 -16.08 0.05 8.78
N GLY A 342 -14.87 -0.11 8.21
CA GLY A 342 -14.62 -1.05 7.13
C GLY A 342 -14.53 -2.52 7.56
N GLN A 343 -14.35 -3.39 6.57
CA GLN A 343 -14.31 -4.85 6.75
C GLN A 343 -12.90 -5.44 6.72
N HIS A 344 -11.90 -4.66 6.24
CA HIS A 344 -10.51 -5.10 6.13
C HIS A 344 -9.77 -4.97 7.46
N TYR A 345 -8.74 -5.77 7.65
CA TYR A 345 -7.89 -5.80 8.86
C TYR A 345 -8.62 -6.13 10.17
N ARG A 346 -9.91 -6.43 10.14
CA ARG A 346 -10.66 -6.78 11.37
C ARG A 346 -10.27 -8.15 11.89
N LYS A 347 -10.09 -9.14 11.01
CA LYS A 347 -9.60 -10.47 11.39
C LYS A 347 -8.15 -10.41 11.86
N ASP A 348 -7.33 -9.63 11.19
CA ASP A 348 -5.93 -9.43 11.56
C ASP A 348 -5.82 -8.72 12.93
N ALA A 349 -6.61 -7.67 13.17
CA ALA A 349 -6.66 -7.01 14.48
C ALA A 349 -7.07 -7.98 15.60
N ALA A 350 -8.10 -8.80 15.38
CA ALA A 350 -8.51 -9.83 16.33
C ALA A 350 -7.41 -10.88 16.54
N PHE A 351 -6.69 -11.27 15.49
CA PHE A 351 -5.53 -12.16 15.59
C PHE A 351 -4.38 -11.53 16.38
N LYS A 352 -4.10 -10.25 16.20
CA LYS A 352 -3.07 -9.52 16.98
C LYS A 352 -3.48 -9.42 18.46
N LEU A 353 -4.76 -9.20 18.75
CA LEU A 353 -5.31 -9.27 20.11
C LEU A 353 -5.15 -10.68 20.71
N TYR A 354 -5.40 -11.72 19.91
CA TYR A 354 -5.10 -13.10 20.31
C TYR A 354 -3.61 -13.26 20.65
N LEU A 355 -2.70 -12.82 19.79
CA LEU A 355 -1.26 -12.93 20.03
C LEU A 355 -0.82 -12.20 21.32
N THR A 356 -1.34 -11.00 21.58
CA THR A 356 -1.01 -10.24 22.79
C THR A 356 -1.43 -10.99 24.06
N ALA A 357 -2.65 -11.54 24.08
CA ALA A 357 -3.16 -12.30 25.21
C ALA A 357 -2.41 -13.64 25.38
N TRP A 358 -2.22 -14.36 24.29
CA TRP A 358 -1.55 -15.66 24.29
C TRP A 358 -0.08 -15.56 24.73
N LEU A 359 0.68 -14.57 24.26
CA LEU A 359 2.09 -14.37 24.64
C LEU A 359 2.26 -13.88 26.09
N ARG A 360 1.22 -13.29 26.69
CA ARG A 360 1.15 -12.96 28.12
C ARG A 360 0.75 -14.15 29.00
N GLY A 361 0.26 -15.23 28.40
CA GLY A 361 -0.27 -16.39 29.12
C GLY A 361 -1.74 -16.26 29.54
N ASP A 362 -2.47 -15.23 29.09
CA ASP A 362 -3.90 -15.04 29.36
C ASP A 362 -4.73 -15.91 28.41
N LYS A 363 -4.96 -17.16 28.82
CA LYS A 363 -5.69 -18.15 28.02
C LYS A 363 -7.15 -17.76 27.79
N ALA A 364 -7.79 -17.12 28.76
CA ALA A 364 -9.21 -16.73 28.67
C ALA A 364 -9.40 -15.60 27.64
N ALA A 365 -8.57 -14.56 27.70
CA ALA A 365 -8.57 -13.49 26.72
C ALA A 365 -8.17 -13.99 25.32
N ALA A 366 -7.16 -14.84 25.22
CA ALA A 366 -6.74 -15.41 23.96
C ALA A 366 -7.88 -16.17 23.27
N GLU A 367 -8.62 -17.05 23.99
CA GLU A 367 -9.75 -17.77 23.40
C GLU A 367 -10.91 -16.83 23.02
N ARG A 368 -11.16 -15.79 23.80
CA ARG A 368 -12.16 -14.76 23.45
C ARG A 368 -11.79 -14.06 22.13
N TYR A 369 -10.54 -13.64 21.97
CA TYR A 369 -10.07 -12.99 20.74
C TYR A 369 -10.00 -13.96 19.55
N ARG A 370 -9.63 -15.23 19.78
CA ARG A 370 -9.67 -16.27 18.74
C ARG A 370 -11.05 -16.39 18.11
N ARG A 371 -12.10 -16.40 18.93
CA ARG A 371 -13.50 -16.44 18.43
C ARG A 371 -13.85 -15.22 17.60
N GLN A 372 -13.33 -14.04 17.93
CA GLN A 372 -13.57 -12.82 17.16
C GLN A 372 -12.99 -12.88 15.74
N ILE A 373 -11.91 -13.63 15.51
CA ILE A 373 -11.35 -13.82 14.17
C ILE A 373 -12.39 -14.46 13.23
N GLY A 374 -13.16 -15.43 13.73
CA GLY A 374 -14.23 -16.10 12.97
C GLY A 374 -15.51 -15.27 12.79
N ALA A 375 -15.77 -14.33 13.71
CA ALA A 375 -17.07 -13.66 13.82
C ALA A 375 -17.28 -12.48 12.87
N GLY A 376 -16.23 -11.90 12.29
CA GLY A 376 -16.38 -10.68 11.47
C GLY A 376 -15.21 -10.41 10.55
N GLY A 377 -15.36 -9.39 9.69
CA GLY A 377 -14.35 -9.00 8.71
C GLY A 377 -14.31 -9.90 7.48
N ARG A 378 -13.54 -9.50 6.49
CA ARG A 378 -13.38 -10.16 5.19
C ARG A 378 -11.92 -10.56 4.94
N THR A 379 -11.72 -11.63 4.19
CA THR A 379 -10.40 -12.12 3.78
C THR A 379 -9.97 -11.51 2.44
N VAL A 380 -9.99 -10.19 2.32
CA VAL A 380 -9.57 -9.47 1.11
C VAL A 380 -8.08 -9.19 1.15
N VAL A 381 -7.56 -8.74 2.29
CA VAL A 381 -6.13 -8.53 2.49
C VAL A 381 -5.46 -9.81 3.00
N GLU A 382 -4.16 -9.94 2.74
CA GLU A 382 -3.40 -11.16 3.09
C GLU A 382 -3.35 -11.38 4.59
N GLU A 383 -3.30 -10.31 5.38
CA GLU A 383 -3.28 -10.35 6.84
C GLU A 383 -4.57 -10.99 7.40
N ASP A 384 -5.73 -10.59 6.87
CA ASP A 384 -7.02 -11.20 7.24
C ASP A 384 -7.10 -12.66 6.77
N THR A 385 -6.53 -12.96 5.59
CA THR A 385 -6.44 -14.33 5.07
C THR A 385 -5.57 -15.20 5.97
N TYR A 386 -4.44 -14.67 6.46
CA TYR A 386 -3.57 -15.37 7.40
C TYR A 386 -4.27 -15.61 8.74
N ALA A 387 -4.94 -14.58 9.28
CA ALA A 387 -5.73 -14.69 10.52
C ALA A 387 -6.83 -15.75 10.40
N GLN A 388 -7.53 -15.80 9.27
CA GLN A 388 -8.54 -16.81 9.01
C GLN A 388 -7.93 -18.23 8.94
N ARG A 389 -6.80 -18.40 8.26
CA ARG A 389 -6.09 -19.70 8.21
C ARG A 389 -5.64 -20.16 9.59
N PHE A 390 -5.22 -19.24 10.46
CA PHE A 390 -4.93 -19.53 11.86
C PHE A 390 -6.19 -20.00 12.58
N TYR A 391 -7.31 -19.29 12.45
CA TYR A 391 -8.59 -19.66 13.05
C TYR A 391 -9.05 -21.04 12.61
N ASP A 392 -8.89 -21.38 11.34
CA ASP A 392 -9.21 -22.68 10.74
C ASP A 392 -8.25 -23.83 11.19
N GLY A 393 -7.30 -23.56 12.07
CA GLY A 393 -6.33 -24.54 12.55
C GLY A 393 -5.21 -24.92 11.56
N ARG A 394 -5.07 -24.17 10.46
CA ARG A 394 -4.07 -24.46 9.41
C ARG A 394 -2.68 -23.86 9.67
N VAL A 395 -2.56 -23.03 10.69
CA VAL A 395 -1.31 -22.35 11.07
C VAL A 395 -1.04 -22.59 12.54
N PRO A 396 -0.33 -23.68 12.90
CA PRO A 396 0.09 -23.88 14.28
C PRO A 396 1.12 -22.83 14.69
N LEU A 397 1.08 -22.37 15.93
CA LEU A 397 1.98 -21.36 16.48
C LEU A 397 2.85 -21.95 17.59
N ASN A 398 4.12 -21.56 17.59
CA ASN A 398 5.07 -21.77 18.67
C ASN A 398 5.40 -20.42 19.31
N ALA A 399 5.28 -20.31 20.64
CA ALA A 399 5.42 -19.03 21.33
C ALA A 399 6.81 -18.40 21.15
N THR A 400 7.88 -19.20 21.26
CA THR A 400 9.25 -18.72 21.07
C THR A 400 9.48 -18.24 19.64
N LEU A 401 9.07 -19.05 18.64
CA LEU A 401 9.24 -18.69 17.21
C LEU A 401 8.36 -17.51 16.82
N THR A 402 7.15 -17.41 17.38
CA THR A 402 6.25 -16.27 17.14
C THR A 402 6.84 -14.99 17.72
N ARG A 403 7.36 -15.01 18.95
CA ARG A 403 8.03 -13.85 19.57
C ARG A 403 9.24 -13.41 18.74
N ALA A 404 10.10 -14.35 18.34
CA ALA A 404 11.25 -14.04 17.49
C ALA A 404 10.83 -13.45 16.13
N ARG A 405 9.76 -13.96 15.52
CA ARG A 405 9.20 -13.39 14.28
C ARG A 405 8.80 -11.93 14.49
N LEU A 406 8.02 -11.64 15.53
CA LEU A 406 7.57 -10.27 15.84
C LEU A 406 8.76 -9.33 16.07
N GLN A 407 9.78 -9.79 16.79
CA GLN A 407 11.03 -9.03 16.99
C GLN A 407 11.76 -8.76 15.67
N ILE A 408 11.86 -9.74 14.77
CA ILE A 408 12.46 -9.57 13.43
C ILE A 408 11.63 -8.57 12.61
N ASP A 409 10.30 -8.70 12.62
CA ASP A 409 9.39 -7.81 11.90
C ASP A 409 9.49 -6.36 12.43
N GLY A 410 9.90 -6.19 13.68
CA GLY A 410 10.16 -4.89 14.32
C GLY A 410 11.58 -4.35 14.17
N GLY A 411 12.53 -5.13 13.60
CA GLY A 411 13.94 -4.73 13.52
C GLY A 411 14.77 -5.03 14.77
N TYR A 412 14.21 -5.73 15.76
CA TYR A 412 14.88 -6.14 17.00
C TYR A 412 15.64 -7.46 16.80
N TYR A 413 16.63 -7.43 15.90
CA TYR A 413 17.31 -8.65 15.43
C TYR A 413 18.15 -9.32 16.50
N ARG A 414 18.80 -8.55 17.41
CA ARG A 414 19.60 -9.10 18.52
C ARG A 414 18.72 -9.79 19.55
N GLU A 415 17.61 -9.17 19.88
CA GLU A 415 16.59 -9.70 20.79
C GLU A 415 15.94 -10.96 20.21
N ALA A 416 15.71 -10.98 18.91
CA ALA A 416 15.21 -12.14 18.20
C ALA A 416 16.18 -13.34 18.28
N LEU A 417 17.48 -13.10 18.11
CA LEU A 417 18.51 -14.13 18.27
C LEU A 417 18.53 -14.66 19.71
N ALA A 418 18.52 -13.77 20.71
CA ALA A 418 18.45 -14.17 22.11
C ALA A 418 17.19 -14.99 22.41
N THR A 419 16.04 -14.59 21.89
CA THR A 419 14.79 -15.37 21.98
C THR A 419 14.94 -16.74 21.33
N LEU A 420 15.51 -16.82 20.12
CA LEU A 420 15.72 -18.08 19.43
C LEU A 420 16.73 -18.98 20.15
N ASP A 421 17.68 -18.41 20.91
CA ASP A 421 18.62 -19.18 21.72
C ASP A 421 17.95 -19.93 22.88
N THR A 422 16.74 -19.60 23.25
CA THR A 422 15.94 -20.37 24.22
C THR A 422 15.19 -21.54 23.56
N PHE A 423 15.09 -21.59 22.25
CA PHE A 423 14.42 -22.67 21.53
C PHE A 423 15.29 -23.94 21.51
N ARG A 424 14.80 -24.98 22.18
CA ARG A 424 15.48 -26.29 22.28
C ARG A 424 14.65 -27.36 21.56
N PRO A 425 14.91 -27.64 20.28
CA PRO A 425 14.18 -28.67 19.56
C PRO A 425 14.53 -30.07 20.12
N THR A 426 13.51 -30.92 20.23
CA THR A 426 13.61 -32.33 20.58
C THR A 426 13.17 -33.18 19.38
N ARG A 427 13.25 -34.52 19.52
CA ARG A 427 12.71 -35.42 18.50
C ARG A 427 11.20 -35.30 18.29
N GLN A 428 10.47 -34.77 19.29
CA GLN A 428 9.03 -34.55 19.24
C GLN A 428 8.64 -33.15 18.70
N THR A 429 9.62 -32.28 18.49
CA THR A 429 9.36 -30.94 17.92
C THR A 429 8.75 -31.07 16.52
N PRO A 430 7.61 -30.43 16.23
CA PRO A 430 7.00 -30.47 14.90
C PRO A 430 8.00 -30.08 13.81
N LEU A 431 7.99 -30.78 12.68
CA LEU A 431 8.89 -30.50 11.55
C LEU A 431 8.83 -29.04 11.11
N ARG A 432 7.63 -28.43 11.13
CA ARG A 432 7.45 -27.02 10.82
C ARG A 432 8.32 -26.12 11.70
N ASP A 433 8.34 -26.36 13.01
CA ASP A 433 9.11 -25.56 13.96
C ASP A 433 10.63 -25.80 13.80
N GLN A 434 11.03 -27.04 13.48
CA GLN A 434 12.42 -27.37 13.18
C GLN A 434 12.93 -26.64 11.93
N ILE A 435 12.07 -26.43 10.93
CA ILE A 435 12.38 -25.68 9.70
C ILE A 435 12.32 -24.16 9.98
N GLU A 436 11.33 -23.69 10.74
CA GLU A 436 11.14 -22.27 11.02
C GLU A 436 12.31 -21.69 11.83
N ALA A 437 12.83 -22.39 12.82
CA ALA A 437 13.88 -21.87 13.69
C ALA A 437 15.15 -21.41 12.94
N PRO A 438 15.80 -22.22 12.08
CA PRO A 438 16.94 -21.75 11.29
C PRO A 438 16.57 -20.65 10.30
N TYR A 439 15.35 -20.66 9.73
CA TYR A 439 14.87 -19.58 8.88
C TYR A 439 14.80 -18.24 9.62
N ARG A 440 14.23 -18.22 10.85
CA ARG A 440 14.16 -16.99 11.67
C ARG A 440 15.54 -16.50 12.05
N ARG A 441 16.47 -17.40 12.43
CA ARG A 441 17.87 -17.02 12.69
C ARG A 441 18.54 -16.41 11.46
N ALA A 442 18.33 -17.00 10.27
CA ALA A 442 18.84 -16.46 9.02
C ALA A 442 18.34 -15.03 8.75
N ARG A 443 17.03 -14.78 8.96
CA ARG A 443 16.43 -13.46 8.80
C ARG A 443 17.02 -12.45 9.78
N ALA A 444 17.23 -12.84 11.04
CA ALA A 444 17.83 -11.97 12.04
C ALA A 444 19.28 -11.61 11.71
N TRP A 445 20.10 -12.58 11.30
CA TRP A 445 21.48 -12.33 10.88
C TRP A 445 21.56 -11.47 9.61
N GLN A 446 20.64 -11.70 8.66
CA GLN A 446 20.55 -10.84 7.47
C GLN A 446 20.22 -9.39 7.86
N GLY A 447 19.26 -9.17 8.79
CA GLY A 447 18.93 -7.85 9.29
C GLY A 447 20.09 -7.15 10.02
N LEU A 448 21.02 -7.92 10.60
CA LEU A 448 22.27 -7.41 11.20
C LEU A 448 23.41 -7.23 10.17
N GLY A 449 23.17 -7.45 8.89
CA GLY A 449 24.20 -7.39 7.84
C GLY A 449 25.21 -8.54 7.84
N ARG A 450 24.98 -9.59 8.64
CA ARG A 450 25.89 -10.75 8.76
C ARG A 450 25.56 -11.79 7.69
N THR A 451 25.90 -11.46 6.46
CA THR A 451 25.51 -12.19 5.25
C THR A 451 25.95 -13.66 5.26
N ASP A 452 27.17 -13.98 5.74
CA ASP A 452 27.66 -15.35 5.77
C ASP A 452 26.87 -16.23 6.72
N SER A 453 26.58 -15.74 7.92
CA SER A 453 25.74 -16.43 8.90
C SER A 453 24.32 -16.65 8.36
N ALA A 454 23.77 -15.64 7.69
CA ALA A 454 22.47 -15.74 7.06
C ALA A 454 22.45 -16.81 5.95
N ARG A 455 23.46 -16.82 5.06
CA ARG A 455 23.58 -17.83 3.98
C ARG A 455 23.67 -19.26 4.52
N LEU A 456 24.50 -19.47 5.53
CA LEU A 456 24.61 -20.78 6.18
C LEU A 456 23.26 -21.28 6.68
N LEU A 457 22.52 -20.44 7.39
CA LEU A 457 21.25 -20.79 8.00
C LEU A 457 20.11 -20.93 6.97
N TYR A 458 20.09 -20.13 5.90
CA TYR A 458 19.15 -20.35 4.79
C TYR A 458 19.40 -21.70 4.09
N ARG A 459 20.67 -22.07 3.85
CA ARG A 459 21.00 -23.42 3.31
C ARG A 459 20.55 -24.52 4.26
N ARG A 460 20.77 -24.35 5.57
CA ARG A 460 20.29 -25.29 6.60
C ARG A 460 18.76 -25.41 6.56
N THR A 461 18.03 -24.28 6.44
CA THR A 461 16.57 -24.30 6.32
C THR A 461 16.12 -25.14 5.13
N ILE A 462 16.75 -24.95 3.97
CA ILE A 462 16.45 -25.72 2.75
C ILE A 462 16.72 -27.22 2.97
N ALA A 463 17.84 -27.56 3.60
CA ALA A 463 18.20 -28.95 3.85
C ALA A 463 17.26 -29.66 4.82
N VAL A 464 16.83 -28.97 5.89
CA VAL A 464 15.90 -29.54 6.88
C VAL A 464 14.48 -29.67 6.31
N ALA A 465 14.08 -28.73 5.44
CA ALA A 465 12.72 -28.69 4.90
C ALA A 465 12.44 -29.78 3.86
N GLY A 466 13.44 -30.16 3.04
CA GLY A 466 13.19 -31.03 1.88
C GLY A 466 12.03 -30.52 1.04
N ASP A 467 11.04 -31.37 0.78
CA ASP A 467 9.82 -31.07 0.01
C ASP A 467 8.61 -30.69 0.88
N ALA A 468 8.84 -30.35 2.16
CA ALA A 468 7.75 -29.95 3.06
C ALA A 468 6.97 -28.75 2.51
N PRO A 469 5.63 -28.71 2.63
CA PRO A 469 4.76 -27.72 1.97
C PRO A 469 4.77 -26.34 2.65
N TYR A 470 5.81 -26.01 3.40
CA TYR A 470 5.99 -24.76 4.10
C TYR A 470 6.78 -23.75 3.26
N TYR A 471 6.46 -22.46 3.42
CA TYR A 471 7.11 -21.39 2.65
C TYR A 471 8.58 -21.12 3.03
N PHE A 472 9.09 -21.69 4.11
CA PHE A 472 10.41 -21.33 4.64
C PHE A 472 11.57 -21.69 3.71
N ALA A 473 11.53 -22.86 3.06
CA ALA A 473 12.57 -23.28 2.12
C ALA A 473 12.57 -22.49 0.81
N PRO A 474 11.44 -22.30 0.10
CA PRO A 474 11.41 -21.46 -1.09
C PRO A 474 11.75 -20.00 -0.78
N GLN A 475 11.33 -19.46 0.38
CA GLN A 475 11.76 -18.12 0.81
C GLN A 475 13.25 -18.07 1.12
N SER A 476 13.84 -19.10 1.73
CA SER A 476 15.28 -19.18 1.95
C SER A 476 16.06 -19.19 0.63
N ALA A 477 15.59 -19.96 -0.36
CA ALA A 477 16.18 -19.95 -1.70
C ALA A 477 16.06 -18.58 -2.36
N LEU A 478 14.91 -17.90 -2.24
CA LEU A 478 14.72 -16.56 -2.75
C LEU A 478 15.69 -15.54 -2.11
N GLN A 479 15.86 -15.58 -0.79
CA GLN A 479 16.80 -14.70 -0.08
C GLN A 479 18.25 -14.99 -0.48
N LEU A 480 18.64 -16.25 -0.63
CA LEU A 480 19.96 -16.61 -1.14
C LEU A 480 20.19 -16.06 -2.55
N GLY A 481 19.19 -16.15 -3.43
CA GLY A 481 19.26 -15.54 -4.75
C GLY A 481 19.55 -14.04 -4.68
N TYR A 482 18.83 -13.29 -3.84
CA TYR A 482 19.07 -11.85 -3.65
C TYR A 482 20.45 -11.53 -3.05
N LEU A 483 20.92 -12.32 -2.07
CA LEU A 483 22.24 -12.10 -1.48
C LEU A 483 23.36 -12.30 -2.51
N TYR A 484 23.27 -13.33 -3.36
CA TYR A 484 24.24 -13.56 -4.43
C TYR A 484 24.12 -12.54 -5.57
N GLN A 485 22.92 -12.09 -5.89
CA GLN A 485 22.69 -11.00 -6.85
C GLN A 485 23.37 -9.70 -6.39
N ALA A 486 23.21 -9.33 -5.12
CA ALA A 486 23.82 -8.15 -4.53
C ALA A 486 25.38 -8.19 -4.55
N GLU A 487 25.96 -9.39 -4.52
CA GLU A 487 27.42 -9.61 -4.63
C GLU A 487 27.91 -9.77 -6.08
N GLY A 488 27.05 -9.56 -7.08
CA GLY A 488 27.38 -9.72 -8.49
C GLY A 488 27.52 -11.17 -8.97
N GLN A 489 27.25 -12.16 -8.13
CA GLN A 489 27.34 -13.58 -8.46
C GLN A 489 26.12 -14.06 -9.25
N LYS A 490 25.93 -13.52 -10.45
CA LYS A 490 24.74 -13.71 -11.28
C LYS A 490 24.39 -15.18 -11.55
N SER A 491 25.35 -16.05 -11.82
CA SER A 491 25.12 -17.47 -12.09
C SER A 491 24.54 -18.20 -10.87
N THR A 492 25.10 -17.96 -9.70
CA THR A 492 24.63 -18.52 -8.42
C THR A 492 23.24 -17.99 -8.05
N ALA A 493 23.03 -16.69 -8.20
CA ALA A 493 21.73 -16.06 -7.98
C ALA A 493 20.65 -16.69 -8.87
N ARG A 494 20.94 -16.83 -10.17
CA ARG A 494 20.03 -17.48 -11.14
C ARG A 494 19.69 -18.93 -10.75
N ALA A 495 20.66 -19.70 -10.28
CA ALA A 495 20.43 -21.06 -9.80
C ALA A 495 19.44 -21.09 -8.62
N TYR A 496 19.59 -20.18 -7.65
CA TYR A 496 18.67 -20.10 -6.52
C TYR A 496 17.28 -19.60 -6.91
N PHE A 497 17.14 -18.64 -7.80
CA PHE A 497 15.81 -18.21 -8.29
C PHE A 497 15.09 -19.31 -9.07
N ARG A 498 15.81 -20.09 -9.89
CA ARG A 498 15.26 -21.30 -10.54
C ARG A 498 14.83 -22.35 -9.52
N LYS A 499 15.61 -22.55 -8.45
CA LYS A 499 15.26 -23.45 -7.35
C LYS A 499 13.95 -23.04 -6.69
N VAL A 500 13.66 -21.74 -6.52
CA VAL A 500 12.36 -21.25 -6.02
C VAL A 500 11.22 -21.77 -6.88
N LEU A 501 11.33 -21.63 -8.20
CA LEU A 501 10.29 -22.04 -9.15
C LEU A 501 10.07 -23.57 -9.18
N ALA A 502 11.10 -24.35 -8.86
CA ALA A 502 11.05 -25.80 -8.84
C ALA A 502 10.37 -26.40 -7.60
N TYR A 503 10.15 -25.62 -6.52
CA TYR A 503 9.45 -26.14 -5.36
C TYR A 503 8.00 -26.53 -5.71
N PRO A 504 7.50 -27.67 -5.19
CA PRO A 504 6.11 -28.07 -5.36
C PRO A 504 5.16 -27.08 -4.70
N LYS A 505 3.86 -27.39 -4.68
CA LYS A 505 2.85 -26.53 -4.05
C LYS A 505 3.19 -26.27 -2.57
N HIS A 506 3.33 -25.01 -2.22
CA HIS A 506 3.62 -24.55 -0.85
C HIS A 506 2.82 -23.28 -0.53
N GLU A 507 2.86 -22.88 0.75
CA GLU A 507 2.29 -21.60 1.18
C GLU A 507 2.91 -20.43 0.41
N TYR A 508 2.10 -19.48 -0.06
CA TYR A 508 2.52 -18.27 -0.79
C TYR A 508 3.26 -18.52 -2.13
N LYS A 509 3.13 -19.72 -2.74
CA LYS A 509 3.86 -20.09 -3.96
C LYS A 509 3.76 -19.01 -5.05
N ASN A 510 2.54 -18.57 -5.40
CA ASN A 510 2.35 -17.58 -6.47
C ASN A 510 3.12 -16.28 -6.23
N SER A 511 3.16 -15.79 -4.99
CA SER A 511 3.90 -14.57 -4.64
C SER A 511 5.41 -14.80 -4.70
N THR A 512 5.87 -15.94 -4.19
CA THR A 512 7.29 -16.29 -4.17
C THR A 512 7.82 -16.53 -5.58
N ASP A 513 7.08 -17.26 -6.41
CA ASP A 513 7.41 -17.50 -7.83
C ASP A 513 7.46 -16.19 -8.64
N THR A 514 6.50 -15.28 -8.42
CA THR A 514 6.51 -13.98 -9.10
C THR A 514 7.79 -13.19 -8.79
N LYS A 515 8.21 -13.16 -7.52
CA LYS A 515 9.46 -12.49 -7.11
C LYS A 515 10.69 -13.13 -7.76
N ALA A 516 10.75 -14.47 -7.82
CA ALA A 516 11.85 -15.16 -8.46
C ALA A 516 11.89 -14.91 -9.98
N LYS A 517 10.74 -14.87 -10.65
CA LYS A 517 10.66 -14.54 -12.10
C LYS A 517 11.13 -13.13 -12.40
N VAL A 518 10.71 -12.14 -11.61
CA VAL A 518 11.17 -10.75 -11.76
C VAL A 518 12.69 -10.68 -11.56
N ALA A 519 13.21 -11.31 -10.50
CA ALA A 519 14.65 -11.30 -10.24
C ALA A 519 15.47 -12.01 -11.35
N LEU A 520 14.92 -13.05 -11.99
CA LEU A 520 15.56 -13.70 -13.16
C LEU A 520 15.62 -12.75 -14.36
N GLN A 521 14.56 -11.99 -14.63
CA GLN A 521 14.53 -10.99 -15.70
C GLN A 521 15.54 -9.84 -15.48
N GLU A 522 15.76 -9.46 -14.21
CA GLU A 522 16.78 -8.45 -13.85
C GLU A 522 18.23 -8.93 -14.05
N LEU A 523 18.45 -10.24 -14.13
CA LEU A 523 19.79 -10.84 -14.33
C LEU A 523 20.16 -11.05 -15.81
N ASP A 524 19.17 -11.03 -16.68
CA ASP A 524 19.36 -11.10 -18.13
C ASP A 524 19.81 -9.77 -18.69
#